data_056226b9ee1e359bb99f795b7385d1b6
#
_entry.id   056226b9ee1e359bb99f795b7385d1b6
#
_cell.length_a   1.000
_cell.length_b   1.000
_cell.length_c   1.000
_cell.angle_alpha   90.00
_cell.angle_beta   90.00
_cell.angle_gamma   90.00
#
_symmetry.space_group_name_H-M   'P 1'
#
loop_
_entity.id
_entity.type
_entity.pdbx_description
1 polymer ?
#
loop_
_entity_poly.entity_id
_entity_poly.type
_entity_poly.pdbx_seq_one_letter_code
_entity_poly.pdbx_strand_id
1 'polypeptide(L)'
;MNTKQALNNLGVNEDTLSPEQKQGLDQDGFILIEEGLAPEAYAKMCHRFDKIQEVEGEKGGWEVHTEAGAPRLSNGLNKATEFDDCLEIRPLLASAYYILATEFKVHGFNIRDASPGRGQQRIHTDYGRAVEAGDYHIVNSLILLDPFTPDNGAARIVPGSHLSGQRPEDVMDDPLDPHPDEILITAPAGSVVILNANTWHGGTLNVSGERRRVIHLSYCLRDDPQQLVQQDFLTEGLYQRMSPAHLCLLD
;
A
#
# COMPACT_ATOMS: atom_id res chain seq x y z
N MET A 1 -24.93 -1.48 -2.11
CA MET A 1 -24.30 -1.34 -0.76
C MET A 1 -23.41 -0.12 -0.83
N ASN A 2 -23.32 0.70 0.20
CA ASN A 2 -22.35 1.78 0.26
C ASN A 2 -21.10 1.36 1.07
N THR A 3 -20.03 2.14 1.00
CA THR A 3 -18.77 1.83 1.66
C THR A 3 -18.93 1.61 3.17
N LYS A 4 -19.69 2.46 3.88
CA LYS A 4 -19.93 2.30 5.33
C LYS A 4 -20.61 0.97 5.67
N GLN A 5 -21.59 0.54 4.85
CA GLN A 5 -22.24 -0.75 5.03
C GLN A 5 -21.28 -1.93 4.73
N ALA A 6 -20.43 -1.78 3.69
CA ALA A 6 -19.42 -2.77 3.38
C ALA A 6 -18.42 -2.94 4.52
N LEU A 7 -17.93 -1.84 5.08
CA LEU A 7 -17.01 -1.82 6.21
C LEU A 7 -17.61 -2.50 7.45
N ASN A 8 -18.86 -2.17 7.79
CA ASN A 8 -19.54 -2.82 8.91
C ASN A 8 -19.65 -4.34 8.72
N ASN A 9 -19.94 -4.80 7.49
CA ASN A 9 -20.02 -6.23 7.17
C ASN A 9 -18.64 -6.92 7.24
N LEU A 10 -17.54 -6.17 7.04
CA LEU A 10 -16.17 -6.64 7.21
C LEU A 10 -15.65 -6.47 8.64
N GLY A 11 -16.52 -6.08 9.58
CA GLY A 11 -16.19 -5.96 11.00
C GLY A 11 -15.41 -4.70 11.37
N VAL A 12 -15.42 -3.69 10.52
CA VAL A 12 -14.85 -2.37 10.81
C VAL A 12 -15.90 -1.51 11.52
N ASN A 13 -15.51 -0.89 12.63
CA ASN A 13 -16.34 -0.01 13.45
C ASN A 13 -15.53 1.18 13.98
N GLU A 14 -16.14 2.02 14.79
CA GLU A 14 -15.53 3.25 15.33
C GLU A 14 -14.33 2.98 16.26
N ASP A 15 -14.29 1.78 16.88
CA ASP A 15 -13.23 1.33 17.80
C ASP A 15 -12.11 0.57 17.09
N THR A 16 -12.19 0.37 15.76
CA THR A 16 -11.18 -0.36 14.99
C THR A 16 -9.81 0.33 15.03
N LEU A 17 -9.80 1.67 15.07
CA LEU A 17 -8.59 2.46 15.29
C LEU A 17 -8.59 3.04 16.70
N SER A 18 -7.47 2.88 17.41
CA SER A 18 -7.28 3.56 18.70
C SER A 18 -7.16 5.09 18.53
N PRO A 19 -7.36 5.87 19.61
CA PRO A 19 -7.11 7.31 19.58
C PRO A 19 -5.67 7.66 19.14
N GLU A 20 -4.68 6.89 19.56
CA GLU A 20 -3.26 7.08 19.23
C GLU A 20 -3.01 6.82 17.73
N GLN A 21 -3.67 5.80 17.16
CA GLN A 21 -3.59 5.53 15.72
C GLN A 21 -4.22 6.66 14.89
N LYS A 22 -5.38 7.17 15.30
CA LYS A 22 -6.01 8.33 14.66
C LYS A 22 -5.10 9.56 14.75
N GLN A 23 -4.51 9.80 15.92
CA GLN A 23 -3.54 10.89 16.10
C GLN A 23 -2.31 10.74 15.19
N GLY A 24 -1.75 9.54 15.05
CA GLY A 24 -0.64 9.27 14.13
C GLY A 24 -1.00 9.58 12.67
N LEU A 25 -2.21 9.18 12.22
CA LEU A 25 -2.70 9.52 10.89
C LEU A 25 -2.86 11.03 10.68
N ASP A 26 -3.33 11.76 11.71
CA ASP A 26 -3.54 13.21 11.63
C ASP A 26 -2.22 14.00 11.68
N GLN A 27 -1.28 13.60 12.52
CA GLN A 27 -0.05 14.35 12.79
C GLN A 27 1.11 13.92 11.90
N ASP A 28 1.32 12.60 11.77
CA ASP A 28 2.46 12.03 11.06
C ASP A 28 2.12 11.62 9.62
N GLY A 29 0.82 11.42 9.34
CA GLY A 29 0.32 10.97 8.05
C GLY A 29 0.44 9.46 7.83
N PHE A 30 0.87 8.70 8.84
CA PHE A 30 0.98 7.25 8.76
C PHE A 30 0.88 6.58 10.13
N ILE A 31 0.63 5.27 10.13
CA ILE A 31 0.71 4.38 11.29
C ILE A 31 1.35 3.06 10.91
N LEU A 32 1.93 2.38 11.89
CA LEU A 32 2.45 1.02 11.78
C LEU A 32 1.59 0.06 12.62
N ILE A 33 1.16 -1.03 12.02
CA ILE A 33 0.47 -2.16 12.65
C ILE A 33 1.42 -3.37 12.56
N GLU A 34 2.02 -3.80 13.67
CA GLU A 34 3.05 -4.84 13.64
C GLU A 34 2.52 -6.24 13.29
N GLU A 35 1.31 -6.58 13.69
CA GLU A 35 0.69 -7.90 13.47
C GLU A 35 -0.53 -7.80 12.55
N GLY A 36 -0.36 -7.16 11.37
CA GLY A 36 -1.44 -6.96 10.41
C GLY A 36 -1.83 -8.22 9.64
N LEU A 37 -0.88 -9.16 9.44
CA LEU A 37 -1.08 -10.45 8.80
C LEU A 37 -0.46 -11.58 9.63
N ALA A 38 -1.16 -12.72 9.70
CA ALA A 38 -0.63 -13.91 10.32
C ALA A 38 0.56 -14.49 9.53
N PRO A 39 1.53 -15.16 10.21
CA PRO A 39 2.71 -15.74 9.56
C PRO A 39 2.38 -16.69 8.41
N GLU A 40 1.35 -17.51 8.55
CA GLU A 40 0.91 -18.45 7.53
C GLU A 40 0.35 -17.74 6.29
N ALA A 41 -0.30 -16.58 6.47
CA ALA A 41 -0.86 -15.81 5.37
C ALA A 41 0.25 -15.19 4.51
N TYR A 42 1.16 -14.41 5.11
CA TYR A 42 2.23 -13.79 4.32
C TYR A 42 3.21 -14.82 3.73
N ALA A 43 3.45 -15.96 4.38
CA ALA A 43 4.26 -17.04 3.81
C ALA A 43 3.62 -17.63 2.53
N LYS A 44 2.29 -17.84 2.52
CA LYS A 44 1.56 -18.27 1.32
C LYS A 44 1.63 -17.21 0.21
N MET A 45 1.49 -15.93 0.55
CA MET A 45 1.60 -14.83 -0.40
C MET A 45 3.00 -14.75 -1.02
N CYS A 46 4.06 -14.91 -0.23
CA CYS A 46 5.44 -15.00 -0.71
C CYS A 46 5.60 -16.13 -1.74
N HIS A 47 5.17 -17.34 -1.37
CA HIS A 47 5.25 -18.49 -2.28
C HIS A 47 4.46 -18.25 -3.57
N ARG A 48 3.26 -17.68 -3.46
CA ARG A 48 2.43 -17.39 -4.64
C ARG A 48 3.05 -16.33 -5.53
N PHE A 49 3.59 -15.26 -4.95
CA PHE A 49 4.31 -14.25 -5.72
C PHE A 49 5.47 -14.86 -6.52
N ASP A 50 6.29 -15.71 -5.87
CA ASP A 50 7.41 -16.37 -6.54
C ASP A 50 6.95 -17.25 -7.72
N LYS A 51 5.85 -18.00 -7.55
CA LYS A 51 5.27 -18.81 -8.64
C LYS A 51 4.73 -17.97 -9.80
N ILE A 52 4.15 -16.83 -9.52
CA ILE A 52 3.70 -15.93 -10.59
C ILE A 52 4.91 -15.31 -11.30
N GLN A 53 5.95 -14.93 -10.56
CA GLN A 53 7.18 -14.38 -11.13
C GLN A 53 7.93 -15.39 -12.01
N GLU A 54 7.90 -16.69 -11.70
CA GLU A 54 8.44 -17.74 -12.57
C GLU A 54 7.77 -17.74 -13.97
N VAL A 55 6.50 -17.34 -14.05
CA VAL A 55 5.71 -17.30 -15.29
C VAL A 55 5.80 -15.94 -15.99
N GLU A 56 5.64 -14.84 -15.25
CA GLU A 56 5.59 -13.49 -15.82
C GLU A 56 6.99 -12.92 -16.10
N GLY A 57 7.99 -13.31 -15.31
CA GLY A 57 9.38 -12.88 -15.48
C GLY A 57 9.51 -11.35 -15.51
N GLU A 58 10.26 -10.83 -16.48
CA GLU A 58 10.49 -9.39 -16.67
C GLU A 58 9.22 -8.61 -17.05
N LYS A 59 8.15 -9.30 -17.44
CA LYS A 59 6.86 -8.67 -17.72
C LYS A 59 5.99 -8.50 -16.48
N GLY A 60 6.43 -8.99 -15.32
CA GLY A 60 5.68 -8.85 -14.08
C GLY A 60 5.27 -7.41 -13.81
N GLY A 61 3.99 -7.19 -13.51
CA GLY A 61 3.43 -5.86 -13.28
C GLY A 61 3.01 -5.09 -14.55
N TRP A 62 3.06 -5.70 -15.72
CA TRP A 62 2.78 -5.07 -17.01
C TRP A 62 1.44 -4.33 -17.09
N GLU A 63 0.45 -4.74 -16.30
CA GLU A 63 -0.88 -4.11 -16.27
C GLU A 63 -0.83 -2.66 -15.76
N VAL A 64 0.18 -2.34 -14.95
CA VAL A 64 0.41 -1.00 -14.41
C VAL A 64 1.74 -0.46 -14.91
N HIS A 65 2.85 -1.07 -14.48
CA HIS A 65 4.20 -0.78 -15.00
C HIS A 65 5.19 -1.86 -14.57
N THR A 66 6.23 -2.03 -15.38
CA THR A 66 7.41 -2.85 -15.04
C THR A 66 8.51 -1.97 -14.45
N GLU A 67 9.40 -2.55 -13.63
CA GLU A 67 10.52 -1.84 -13.00
C GLU A 67 11.80 -2.66 -13.10
N ALA A 68 12.82 -2.12 -13.73
CA ALA A 68 14.10 -2.80 -13.85
C ALA A 68 14.78 -2.95 -12.47
N GLY A 69 15.11 -4.20 -12.10
CA GLY A 69 15.76 -4.50 -10.82
C GLY A 69 14.82 -4.52 -9.59
N ALA A 70 13.51 -4.47 -9.83
CA ALA A 70 12.52 -4.70 -8.80
C ALA A 70 11.36 -5.52 -9.42
N PRO A 71 11.41 -6.86 -9.37
CA PRO A 71 10.31 -7.71 -9.82
C PRO A 71 8.99 -7.23 -9.25
N ARG A 72 7.98 -7.13 -10.11
CA ARG A 72 6.66 -6.60 -9.76
C ARG A 72 5.56 -7.59 -10.12
N LEU A 73 4.45 -7.46 -9.40
CA LEU A 73 3.18 -8.06 -9.76
C LEU A 73 2.12 -6.98 -9.62
N SER A 74 1.28 -6.81 -10.62
CA SER A 74 0.07 -6.00 -10.55
C SER A 74 -1.16 -6.88 -10.69
N ASN A 75 -2.35 -6.34 -10.36
CA ASN A 75 -3.60 -7.08 -10.47
C ASN A 75 -3.63 -8.37 -9.62
N GLY A 76 -3.00 -8.34 -8.44
CA GLY A 76 -2.80 -9.55 -7.63
C GLY A 76 -4.08 -10.26 -7.24
N LEU A 77 -5.15 -9.53 -6.88
CA LEU A 77 -6.44 -10.10 -6.48
C LEU A 77 -7.06 -10.99 -7.58
N ASN A 78 -6.86 -10.67 -8.86
CA ASN A 78 -7.33 -11.50 -9.98
C ASN A 78 -6.41 -12.68 -10.29
N LYS A 79 -5.16 -12.66 -9.82
CA LYS A 79 -4.15 -13.68 -10.11
C LYS A 79 -4.09 -14.79 -9.07
N ALA A 80 -4.48 -14.50 -7.81
CA ALA A 80 -4.39 -15.52 -6.76
C ALA A 80 -5.29 -15.24 -5.56
N THR A 81 -5.83 -16.32 -5.00
CA THR A 81 -6.70 -16.29 -3.82
C THR A 81 -5.94 -16.00 -2.52
N GLU A 82 -4.65 -16.28 -2.51
CA GLU A 82 -3.79 -16.05 -1.35
C GLU A 82 -3.68 -14.56 -0.98
N PHE A 83 -4.00 -13.65 -1.91
CA PHE A 83 -3.97 -12.21 -1.66
C PHE A 83 -5.29 -11.65 -1.13
N ASP A 84 -6.35 -12.47 -1.05
CA ASP A 84 -7.67 -12.02 -0.60
C ASP A 84 -7.64 -11.54 0.87
N ASP A 85 -6.80 -12.16 1.72
CA ASP A 85 -6.63 -11.77 3.13
C ASP A 85 -6.22 -10.30 3.30
N CYS A 86 -5.61 -9.67 2.27
CA CYS A 86 -5.26 -8.26 2.30
C CYS A 86 -6.50 -7.35 2.36
N LEU A 87 -7.64 -7.79 1.80
CA LEU A 87 -8.90 -7.06 1.87
C LEU A 87 -9.61 -7.15 3.24
N GLU A 88 -9.11 -8.00 4.13
CA GLU A 88 -9.64 -8.21 5.47
C GLU A 88 -8.84 -7.45 6.56
N ILE A 89 -7.82 -6.69 6.18
CA ILE A 89 -7.01 -5.90 7.12
C ILE A 89 -7.84 -4.73 7.64
N ARG A 90 -8.57 -4.96 8.74
CA ARG A 90 -9.50 -3.99 9.32
C ARG A 90 -8.88 -2.63 9.64
N PRO A 91 -7.68 -2.54 10.25
CA PRO A 91 -7.04 -1.24 10.48
C PRO A 91 -6.80 -0.45 9.19
N LEU A 92 -6.46 -1.14 8.07
CA LEU A 92 -6.28 -0.48 6.77
C LEU A 92 -7.61 0.08 6.24
N LEU A 93 -8.67 -0.71 6.28
CA LEU A 93 -10.01 -0.28 5.87
C LEU A 93 -10.53 0.88 6.72
N ALA A 94 -10.32 0.81 8.04
CA ALA A 94 -10.70 1.87 8.97
C ALA A 94 -9.93 3.16 8.72
N SER A 95 -8.61 3.06 8.44
CA SER A 95 -7.76 4.22 8.11
C SER A 95 -8.16 4.85 6.79
N ALA A 96 -8.48 4.03 5.78
CA ALA A 96 -8.98 4.54 4.50
C ALA A 96 -10.27 5.35 4.70
N TYR A 97 -11.22 4.82 5.49
CA TYR A 97 -12.46 5.55 5.78
C TYR A 97 -12.22 6.79 6.63
N TYR A 98 -11.27 6.74 7.58
CA TYR A 98 -10.93 7.87 8.45
C TYR A 98 -10.32 9.04 7.66
N ILE A 99 -9.37 8.75 6.77
CA ILE A 99 -8.65 9.76 5.98
C ILE A 99 -9.53 10.32 4.86
N LEU A 100 -10.22 9.44 4.10
CA LEU A 100 -11.01 9.85 2.93
C LEU A 100 -12.40 10.39 3.31
N ALA A 101 -12.91 10.02 4.48
CA ALA A 101 -14.17 10.48 5.09
C ALA A 101 -15.45 10.33 4.22
N THR A 102 -15.39 9.54 3.13
CA THR A 102 -16.50 9.34 2.19
C THR A 102 -16.39 7.98 1.50
N GLU A 103 -17.17 7.77 0.45
CA GLU A 103 -17.15 6.56 -0.38
C GLU A 103 -15.78 6.38 -1.06
N PHE A 104 -15.22 5.18 -0.96
CA PHE A 104 -13.95 4.83 -1.57
C PHE A 104 -13.98 3.44 -2.21
N LYS A 105 -12.97 3.13 -3.00
CA LYS A 105 -12.76 1.85 -3.67
C LYS A 105 -11.28 1.49 -3.73
N VAL A 106 -10.98 0.23 -4.07
CA VAL A 106 -9.59 -0.19 -4.33
C VAL A 106 -9.04 0.63 -5.50
N HIS A 107 -7.92 1.31 -5.26
CA HIS A 107 -7.18 2.04 -6.27
C HIS A 107 -6.25 1.11 -7.06
N GLY A 108 -5.47 0.28 -6.34
CA GLY A 108 -4.55 -0.67 -6.95
C GLY A 108 -4.06 -1.72 -5.97
N PHE A 109 -3.59 -2.85 -6.52
CA PHE A 109 -2.93 -3.93 -5.80
C PHE A 109 -1.67 -4.33 -6.53
N ASN A 110 -0.52 -4.00 -5.97
CA ASN A 110 0.78 -4.31 -6.55
C ASN A 110 1.70 -4.95 -5.53
N ILE A 111 2.61 -5.83 -5.99
CA ILE A 111 3.72 -6.32 -5.19
C ILE A 111 5.01 -5.82 -5.81
N ARG A 112 5.95 -5.43 -4.97
CA ARG A 112 7.28 -4.98 -5.37
C ARG A 112 8.33 -5.73 -4.56
N ASP A 113 9.35 -6.26 -5.24
CA ASP A 113 10.51 -6.91 -4.64
C ASP A 113 11.76 -6.11 -4.97
N ALA A 114 12.26 -5.34 -4.02
CA ALA A 114 13.49 -4.58 -4.20
C ALA A 114 14.69 -5.55 -4.19
N SER A 115 15.20 -5.87 -5.38
CA SER A 115 16.35 -6.74 -5.53
C SER A 115 17.61 -6.14 -4.89
N PRO A 116 18.56 -6.97 -4.40
CA PRO A 116 19.86 -6.51 -3.91
C PRO A 116 20.59 -5.57 -4.89
N GLY A 117 21.12 -4.48 -4.38
CA GLY A 117 21.77 -3.42 -5.17
C GLY A 117 20.82 -2.53 -5.95
N ARG A 118 19.51 -2.64 -5.71
CA ARG A 118 18.44 -1.93 -6.41
C ARG A 118 17.40 -1.41 -5.41
N GLY A 119 16.31 -0.91 -5.95
CA GLY A 119 15.11 -0.58 -5.17
C GLY A 119 15.06 0.82 -4.60
N GLN A 120 16.11 1.64 -4.73
CA GLN A 120 16.07 3.04 -4.30
C GLN A 120 15.00 3.80 -5.11
N GLN A 121 14.19 4.56 -4.38
CA GLN A 121 13.21 5.47 -4.95
C GLN A 121 13.48 6.90 -4.49
N ARG A 122 13.16 7.83 -5.36
CA ARG A 122 13.04 9.24 -4.96
C ARG A 122 11.97 9.36 -3.88
N ILE A 123 12.12 10.29 -2.96
CA ILE A 123 11.01 10.70 -2.09
C ILE A 123 9.91 11.25 -3.00
N HIS A 124 8.69 10.77 -2.83
CA HIS A 124 7.55 11.10 -3.66
C HIS A 124 6.25 11.06 -2.85
N THR A 125 5.18 11.49 -3.47
CA THR A 125 3.80 11.25 -3.03
C THR A 125 3.14 10.30 -4.03
N ASP A 126 2.28 9.39 -3.55
CA ASP A 126 1.52 8.49 -4.44
C ASP A 126 0.38 9.23 -5.16
N TYR A 127 -0.15 10.30 -4.55
CA TYR A 127 -1.04 11.21 -5.24
C TYR A 127 -0.22 12.32 -5.89
N GLY A 128 -0.12 12.30 -7.22
CA GLY A 128 0.78 13.15 -8.02
C GLY A 128 0.43 14.65 -8.05
N ARG A 129 -0.36 15.13 -7.08
CA ARG A 129 -0.75 16.54 -6.94
C ARG A 129 -0.54 17.01 -5.52
N ALA A 130 -0.15 18.28 -5.37
CA ALA A 130 -0.24 18.97 -4.10
C ALA A 130 -1.71 19.22 -3.77
N VAL A 131 -2.10 18.98 -2.52
CA VAL A 131 -3.47 19.21 -2.02
C VAL A 131 -3.41 19.92 -0.69
N GLU A 132 -4.44 20.69 -0.38
CA GLU A 132 -4.61 21.26 0.97
C GLU A 132 -4.89 20.14 1.99
N ALA A 133 -4.49 20.36 3.23
CA ALA A 133 -4.75 19.42 4.31
C ALA A 133 -6.27 19.15 4.44
N GLY A 134 -6.65 17.88 4.42
CA GLY A 134 -8.04 17.43 4.45
C GLY A 134 -8.66 17.14 3.07
N ASP A 135 -8.04 17.56 1.96
CA ASP A 135 -8.46 17.22 0.60
C ASP A 135 -7.69 15.99 0.09
N TYR A 136 -7.87 14.87 0.77
CA TYR A 136 -7.12 13.65 0.48
C TYR A 136 -7.87 12.71 -0.46
N HIS A 137 -7.17 12.13 -1.40
CA HIS A 137 -7.73 11.33 -2.48
C HIS A 137 -7.36 9.85 -2.42
N ILE A 138 -6.20 9.52 -1.86
CA ILE A 138 -5.67 8.15 -1.84
C ILE A 138 -5.11 7.83 -0.45
N VAL A 139 -5.35 6.61 0.00
CA VAL A 139 -4.66 5.97 1.12
C VAL A 139 -3.92 4.76 0.59
N ASN A 140 -2.63 4.65 0.89
CA ASN A 140 -1.83 3.51 0.53
C ASN A 140 -1.42 2.68 1.75
N SER A 141 -0.98 1.46 1.51
CA SER A 141 -0.38 0.62 2.52
C SER A 141 0.87 -0.08 2.00
N LEU A 142 1.79 -0.36 2.92
CA LEU A 142 2.92 -1.24 2.72
C LEU A 142 2.67 -2.48 3.60
N ILE A 143 2.24 -3.57 2.99
CA ILE A 143 2.03 -4.85 3.68
C ILE A 143 3.31 -5.66 3.51
N LEU A 144 4.06 -5.84 4.59
CA LEU A 144 5.40 -6.38 4.58
C LEU A 144 5.36 -7.91 4.46
N LEU A 145 5.76 -8.44 3.31
CA LEU A 145 5.91 -9.89 3.13
C LEU A 145 7.27 -10.39 3.64
N ASP A 146 8.29 -9.56 3.59
CA ASP A 146 9.60 -9.74 4.23
C ASP A 146 9.78 -8.63 5.28
N PRO A 147 10.60 -8.84 6.33
CA PRO A 147 10.87 -7.78 7.30
C PRO A 147 11.53 -6.57 6.61
N PHE A 148 11.25 -5.37 7.11
CA PHE A 148 12.03 -4.19 6.75
C PHE A 148 13.16 -4.00 7.75
N THR A 149 14.40 -3.96 7.24
CA THR A 149 15.62 -3.75 8.00
C THR A 149 16.35 -2.49 7.51
N PRO A 150 17.30 -1.94 8.27
CA PRO A 150 17.98 -0.71 7.86
C PRO A 150 18.71 -0.77 6.52
N ASP A 151 19.02 -1.97 6.03
CA ASP A 151 19.89 -2.22 4.88
C ASP A 151 19.22 -2.93 3.71
N ASN A 152 17.94 -3.40 3.84
CA ASN A 152 17.29 -4.18 2.78
C ASN A 152 16.37 -3.36 1.87
N GLY A 153 16.48 -2.04 1.87
CA GLY A 153 15.63 -1.19 1.03
C GLY A 153 14.30 -0.84 1.71
N ALA A 154 14.29 -0.74 3.03
CA ALA A 154 13.12 -0.34 3.81
C ALA A 154 12.58 1.03 3.37
N ALA A 155 11.32 1.29 3.66
CA ALA A 155 10.71 2.58 3.36
C ALA A 155 11.24 3.66 4.30
N ARG A 156 11.56 4.83 3.73
CA ARG A 156 11.77 6.09 4.45
C ARG A 156 10.52 6.95 4.34
N ILE A 157 10.13 7.61 5.40
CA ILE A 157 8.92 8.45 5.47
C ILE A 157 9.30 9.77 6.13
N VAL A 158 8.75 10.87 5.65
CA VAL A 158 8.85 12.20 6.28
C VAL A 158 7.55 12.48 7.04
N PRO A 159 7.53 12.30 8.38
CA PRO A 159 6.32 12.52 9.19
C PRO A 159 5.76 13.93 9.02
N GLY A 160 4.44 14.07 8.98
CA GLY A 160 3.74 15.35 8.88
C GLY A 160 3.78 16.02 7.50
N SER A 161 4.52 15.47 6.54
CA SER A 161 4.69 16.06 5.21
C SER A 161 3.38 16.17 4.41
N HIS A 162 2.39 15.32 4.69
CA HIS A 162 1.06 15.38 4.08
C HIS A 162 0.28 16.66 4.40
N LEU A 163 0.70 17.40 5.45
CA LEU A 163 0.10 18.69 5.83
C LEU A 163 0.74 19.88 5.12
N SER A 164 1.86 19.67 4.40
CA SER A 164 2.64 20.76 3.80
C SER A 164 1.94 21.43 2.60
N GLY A 165 1.01 20.75 1.95
CA GLY A 165 0.43 21.22 0.70
C GLY A 165 1.43 21.26 -0.48
N GLN A 166 2.58 20.57 -0.35
CA GLN A 166 3.68 20.59 -1.33
C GLN A 166 4.06 19.17 -1.74
N ARG A 167 4.76 19.04 -2.86
CA ARG A 167 5.37 17.78 -3.30
C ARG A 167 6.88 17.84 -3.08
N PRO A 168 7.54 16.71 -2.82
CA PRO A 168 8.98 16.67 -2.62
C PRO A 168 9.77 17.32 -3.78
N GLU A 169 9.37 17.03 -5.02
CA GLU A 169 10.00 17.53 -6.23
C GLU A 169 9.88 19.06 -6.44
N ASP A 170 8.96 19.70 -5.71
CA ASP A 170 8.78 21.16 -5.79
C ASP A 170 9.67 21.90 -4.77
N VAL A 171 10.22 21.20 -3.76
CA VAL A 171 10.93 21.84 -2.64
C VAL A 171 12.29 21.22 -2.29
N MET A 172 12.57 20.00 -2.71
CA MET A 172 13.88 19.36 -2.55
C MET A 172 14.73 19.56 -3.80
N ASP A 173 16.01 19.88 -3.62
CA ASP A 173 16.98 20.01 -4.71
C ASP A 173 17.11 18.68 -5.48
N ASP A 174 17.28 17.58 -4.76
CA ASP A 174 17.18 16.22 -5.31
C ASP A 174 16.39 15.29 -4.33
N PRO A 175 15.20 14.85 -4.70
CA PRO A 175 14.44 13.89 -3.89
C PRO A 175 15.08 12.49 -3.73
N LEU A 176 16.19 12.18 -4.40
CA LEU A 176 17.00 11.00 -4.10
C LEU A 176 17.80 11.17 -2.81
N ASP A 177 18.15 12.40 -2.45
CA ASP A 177 18.87 12.70 -1.22
C ASP A 177 18.01 12.41 0.02
N PRO A 178 18.64 12.15 1.16
CA PRO A 178 17.92 12.03 2.43
C PRO A 178 17.26 13.36 2.83
N HIS A 179 16.03 13.29 3.31
CA HIS A 179 15.39 14.42 3.95
C HIS A 179 15.81 14.51 5.42
N PRO A 180 16.11 15.69 6.00
CA PRO A 180 16.59 15.80 7.38
C PRO A 180 15.62 15.23 8.44
N ASP A 181 14.33 15.26 8.16
CA ASP A 181 13.27 14.77 9.06
C ASP A 181 12.76 13.38 8.68
N GLU A 182 13.39 12.69 7.70
CA GLU A 182 12.95 11.35 7.35
C GLU A 182 13.25 10.34 8.45
N ILE A 183 12.36 9.39 8.61
CA ILE A 183 12.57 8.22 9.43
C ILE A 183 12.56 6.97 8.58
N LEU A 184 13.33 5.97 9.00
CA LEU A 184 13.35 4.66 8.36
C LEU A 184 12.37 3.73 9.08
N ILE A 185 11.48 3.11 8.33
CA ILE A 185 10.55 2.13 8.85
C ILE A 185 11.23 0.77 8.95
N THR A 186 11.40 0.28 10.16
CA THR A 186 11.87 -1.09 10.44
C THR A 186 10.80 -1.86 11.17
N ALA A 187 10.42 -3.03 10.65
CA ALA A 187 9.34 -3.82 11.21
C ALA A 187 9.44 -5.30 10.75
N PRO A 188 8.90 -6.27 11.52
CA PRO A 188 8.85 -7.66 11.11
C PRO A 188 7.93 -7.89 9.91
N ALA A 189 8.10 -9.02 9.23
CA ALA A 189 7.15 -9.48 8.22
C ALA A 189 5.75 -9.66 8.84
N GLY A 190 4.70 -9.41 8.05
CA GLY A 190 3.31 -9.36 8.51
C GLY A 190 2.88 -8.00 9.04
N SER A 191 3.80 -7.06 9.25
CA SER A 191 3.46 -5.67 9.59
C SER A 191 2.81 -4.94 8.42
N VAL A 192 2.01 -3.94 8.73
CA VAL A 192 1.33 -3.07 7.76
C VAL A 192 1.59 -1.61 8.11
N VAL A 193 2.26 -0.90 7.23
CA VAL A 193 2.33 0.57 7.28
C VAL A 193 1.16 1.12 6.49
N ILE A 194 0.37 1.98 7.09
CA ILE A 194 -0.78 2.62 6.45
C ILE A 194 -0.47 4.11 6.37
N LEU A 195 -0.56 4.70 5.20
CA LEU A 195 -0.17 6.09 5.00
C LEU A 195 -1.15 6.85 4.10
N ASN A 196 -1.31 8.14 4.42
CA ASN A 196 -1.90 9.09 3.50
C ASN A 196 -1.00 9.21 2.26
N ALA A 197 -1.55 9.12 1.07
CA ALA A 197 -0.78 9.13 -0.18
C ALA A 197 -0.02 10.44 -0.44
N ASN A 198 -0.32 11.51 0.31
CA ASN A 198 0.43 12.77 0.29
C ASN A 198 1.59 12.80 1.29
N THR A 199 1.74 11.79 2.15
CA THR A 199 2.94 11.64 3.00
C THR A 199 4.14 11.32 2.13
N TRP A 200 5.20 12.12 2.25
CA TRP A 200 6.42 11.95 1.48
C TRP A 200 7.14 10.68 1.91
N HIS A 201 7.43 9.83 0.96
CA HIS A 201 8.07 8.54 1.24
C HIS A 201 8.86 8.02 0.03
N GLY A 202 9.63 6.96 0.26
CA GLY A 202 10.36 6.27 -0.80
C GLY A 202 11.09 5.05 -0.27
N GLY A 203 11.49 4.14 -1.15
CA GLY A 203 12.34 3.01 -0.78
C GLY A 203 13.81 3.43 -0.71
N THR A 204 14.55 2.91 0.26
CA THR A 204 16.01 3.02 0.30
C THR A 204 16.67 2.00 -0.62
N LEU A 205 17.98 2.11 -0.84
CA LEU A 205 18.75 1.12 -1.59
C LEU A 205 18.83 -0.18 -0.79
N ASN A 206 18.54 -1.32 -1.42
CA ASN A 206 18.77 -2.62 -0.80
C ASN A 206 20.25 -3.01 -0.92
N VAL A 207 20.99 -2.95 0.17
CA VAL A 207 22.40 -3.32 0.25
C VAL A 207 22.64 -4.63 1.02
N SER A 208 21.56 -5.26 1.54
CA SER A 208 21.67 -6.44 2.41
C SER A 208 21.97 -7.74 1.66
N GLY A 209 21.66 -7.83 0.39
CA GLY A 209 21.67 -9.11 -0.35
C GLY A 209 20.40 -9.95 -0.16
N GLU A 210 19.50 -9.58 0.76
CA GLU A 210 18.23 -10.26 1.01
C GLU A 210 17.10 -9.66 0.18
N ARG A 211 16.01 -10.40 0.00
CA ARG A 211 14.81 -9.92 -0.69
C ARG A 211 14.00 -8.99 0.20
N ARG A 212 13.24 -8.10 -0.43
CA ARG A 212 12.32 -7.23 0.27
C ARG A 212 11.02 -7.07 -0.52
N ARG A 213 10.12 -8.04 -0.33
CA ARG A 213 8.79 -8.05 -0.95
C ARG A 213 7.80 -7.27 -0.10
N VAL A 214 7.05 -6.41 -0.74
CA VAL A 214 6.00 -5.62 -0.11
C VAL A 214 4.79 -5.53 -1.04
N ILE A 215 3.58 -5.66 -0.47
CA ILE A 215 2.34 -5.39 -1.18
C ILE A 215 1.97 -3.92 -0.96
N HIS A 216 1.62 -3.25 -2.03
CA HIS A 216 0.97 -1.94 -2.05
C HIS A 216 -0.50 -2.16 -2.38
N LEU A 217 -1.36 -2.13 -1.35
CA LEU A 217 -2.81 -2.09 -1.51
C LEU A 217 -3.27 -0.69 -1.19
N SER A 218 -3.85 -0.02 -2.17
CA SER A 218 -4.30 1.36 -2.04
C SER A 218 -5.79 1.49 -2.31
N TYR A 219 -6.40 2.50 -1.66
CA TYR A 219 -7.79 2.91 -1.82
C TYR A 219 -7.85 4.36 -2.28
N CYS A 220 -8.79 4.69 -3.17
CA CYS A 220 -9.04 6.06 -3.61
C CYS A 220 -10.51 6.44 -3.42
N LEU A 221 -10.80 7.74 -3.49
CA LEU A 221 -12.18 8.21 -3.56
C LEU A 221 -12.92 7.49 -4.69
N ARG A 222 -14.20 7.18 -4.48
CA ARG A 222 -14.99 6.40 -5.45
C ARG A 222 -15.05 7.05 -6.83
N ASP A 223 -15.08 8.39 -6.88
CA ASP A 223 -15.16 9.15 -8.14
C ASP A 223 -13.79 9.34 -8.81
N ASP A 224 -12.69 9.00 -8.10
CA ASP A 224 -11.36 9.08 -8.68
C ASP A 224 -11.03 7.86 -9.56
N PRO A 225 -10.14 8.03 -10.55
CA PRO A 225 -9.70 6.92 -11.37
C PRO A 225 -8.89 5.91 -10.55
N GLN A 226 -9.14 4.63 -10.76
CA GLN A 226 -8.31 3.55 -10.24
C GLN A 226 -6.99 3.49 -11.02
N GLN A 227 -5.90 3.06 -10.37
CA GLN A 227 -4.65 2.75 -11.05
C GLN A 227 -4.83 1.60 -12.05
N LEU A 228 -5.66 0.63 -11.69
CA LEU A 228 -6.14 -0.46 -12.54
C LEU A 228 -7.65 -0.53 -12.38
N VAL A 229 -8.39 -0.33 -13.47
CA VAL A 229 -9.85 -0.46 -13.46
C VAL A 229 -10.20 -1.90 -13.15
N GLN A 230 -10.59 -2.18 -11.90
CA GLN A 230 -10.78 -3.56 -11.43
C GLN A 230 -11.83 -4.30 -12.25
N GLN A 231 -12.89 -3.63 -12.66
CA GLN A 231 -13.99 -4.24 -13.46
C GLN A 231 -13.51 -4.83 -14.79
N ASP A 232 -12.49 -4.26 -15.43
CA ASP A 232 -11.94 -4.76 -16.69
C ASP A 232 -11.19 -6.08 -16.52
N PHE A 233 -10.82 -6.43 -15.29
CA PHE A 233 -10.01 -7.60 -14.95
C PHE A 233 -10.73 -8.61 -14.05
N LEU A 234 -11.97 -8.33 -13.61
CA LEU A 234 -12.73 -9.24 -12.74
C LEU A 234 -12.91 -10.59 -13.43
N THR A 235 -12.29 -11.62 -12.87
CA THR A 235 -12.52 -13.00 -13.28
C THR A 235 -13.78 -13.56 -12.61
N GLU A 236 -14.44 -14.51 -13.24
CA GLU A 236 -15.55 -15.24 -12.63
C GLU A 236 -15.16 -15.85 -11.28
N GLY A 237 -13.93 -16.39 -11.19
CA GLY A 237 -13.38 -16.95 -9.95
C GLY A 237 -13.23 -15.93 -8.82
N LEU A 238 -12.82 -14.69 -9.14
CA LEU A 238 -12.77 -13.60 -8.15
C LEU A 238 -14.19 -13.24 -7.71
N TYR A 239 -15.09 -13.01 -8.67
CA TYR A 239 -16.45 -12.60 -8.39
C TYR A 239 -17.20 -13.60 -7.48
N GLN A 240 -17.01 -14.90 -7.73
CA GLN A 240 -17.68 -15.96 -6.95
C GLN A 240 -17.16 -16.09 -5.51
N ARG A 241 -15.88 -15.78 -5.26
CA ARG A 241 -15.30 -15.91 -3.92
C ARG A 241 -15.41 -14.65 -3.06
N MET A 242 -15.66 -13.49 -3.68
CA MET A 242 -15.78 -12.23 -2.96
C MET A 242 -17.18 -12.04 -2.38
N SER A 243 -17.23 -11.56 -1.14
CA SER A 243 -18.51 -11.17 -0.53
C SER A 243 -19.06 -9.90 -1.20
N PRO A 244 -20.37 -9.61 -1.07
CA PRO A 244 -20.91 -8.33 -1.54
C PRO A 244 -20.20 -7.10 -0.98
N ALA A 245 -19.61 -7.19 0.23
CA ALA A 245 -18.84 -6.11 0.82
C ALA A 245 -17.51 -5.89 0.09
N HIS A 246 -16.78 -6.97 -0.23
CA HIS A 246 -15.56 -6.89 -1.04
C HIS A 246 -15.84 -6.35 -2.44
N LEU A 247 -16.89 -6.85 -3.11
CA LEU A 247 -17.26 -6.36 -4.43
C LEU A 247 -17.60 -4.87 -4.43
N CYS A 248 -18.23 -4.37 -3.36
CA CYS A 248 -18.49 -2.94 -3.19
C CYS A 248 -17.21 -2.11 -3.12
N LEU A 249 -16.12 -2.67 -2.58
CA LEU A 249 -14.82 -1.97 -2.49
C LEU A 249 -14.00 -2.11 -3.78
N LEU A 250 -14.28 -3.08 -4.63
CA LEU A 250 -13.59 -3.28 -5.91
C LEU A 250 -14.16 -2.40 -7.03
N ASP A 251 -15.39 -1.93 -6.86
CA ASP A 251 -16.13 -1.16 -7.89
C ASP A 251 -15.79 0.37 -7.77
#